data_e551c63b3ce37fcb003a53a2eceee154
#
_entry.id   e551c63b3ce37fcb003a53a2eceee154
#
_cell.length_a   1.000
_cell.length_b   1.000
_cell.length_c   1.000
_cell.angle_alpha   90.00
_cell.angle_beta   90.00
_cell.angle_gamma   90.00
#
_symmetry.space_group_name_H-M   'P 1'
#
loop_
_entity.id
_entity.type
_entity.pdbx_description
1 polymer ?
#
loop_
_entity_poly.entity_id
_entity_poly.type
_entity_poly.pdbx_seq_one_letter_code
_entity_poly.pdbx_strand_id
1 'polypeptide(L)'
;MAAGFTGCSGEEDDMGDTTPALDEAFERMAAASFELPNGFVNHGAMACEALAMLECTSDIDSWARRFARAGGASVDPVVPAGFEWRQALGDYRRLPEWIGYFAQAIDEDGWPAVVAAWVPRLMPALRTALFHGAIRTAHAVRAIAAVDTPPRRGELARALGYWAARYREGQPASPLPPAGDLRLALVRAAADGARRYLARPDIFHLHGVTGAMAVEILALRIPATDGAAALAQVRAEHAALYAATAPVTQPRPVRPPGSELAAAAVTSLDPHQVKLVEACQRGHAATGDPAFAAAAEAVTGLHA
;
A
#
# COMPACT_ATOMS: atom_id res chain seq x y z
N MET A 1 22.35 -18.52 -20.93
CA MET A 1 21.32 -17.96 -21.83
C MET A 1 20.63 -16.87 -21.04
N ALA A 2 20.94 -15.61 -21.38
CA ALA A 2 20.34 -14.45 -20.74
C ALA A 2 18.94 -14.26 -21.36
N ALA A 3 17.89 -14.39 -20.56
CA ALA A 3 16.56 -13.99 -20.96
C ALA A 3 16.55 -12.45 -21.04
N GLY A 4 16.29 -11.92 -22.24
CA GLY A 4 16.22 -10.50 -22.47
C GLY A 4 15.03 -9.92 -21.70
N PHE A 5 15.31 -8.98 -20.81
CA PHE A 5 14.34 -8.09 -20.22
C PHE A 5 13.94 -7.08 -21.28
N THR A 6 12.70 -7.13 -21.74
CA THR A 6 12.09 -6.02 -22.49
C THR A 6 11.73 -4.94 -21.47
N GLY A 7 12.49 -3.85 -21.50
CA GLY A 7 12.23 -2.69 -20.64
C GLY A 7 10.85 -2.08 -20.93
N CYS A 8 10.29 -1.34 -19.98
CA CYS A 8 9.10 -0.49 -20.14
C CYS A 8 9.36 0.53 -21.27
N SER A 9 9.24 0.11 -22.52
CA SER A 9 9.38 0.96 -23.70
C SER A 9 8.00 1.54 -24.02
N GLY A 10 7.88 2.87 -23.92
CA GLY A 10 6.70 3.58 -24.40
C GLY A 10 6.57 3.43 -25.91
N GLU A 11 5.74 2.51 -26.33
CA GLU A 11 5.07 2.55 -27.62
C GLU A 11 3.63 2.96 -27.31
N GLU A 12 3.18 4.02 -27.96
CA GLU A 12 1.78 4.43 -28.00
C GLU A 12 1.01 3.37 -28.82
N ASP A 13 0.70 2.26 -28.18
CA ASP A 13 -0.29 1.32 -28.72
C ASP A 13 -0.89 0.52 -27.57
N ASP A 14 -2.21 0.63 -27.46
CA ASP A 14 -3.11 -0.22 -26.69
C ASP A 14 -2.78 -0.27 -25.20
N MET A 15 -3.40 0.64 -24.43
CA MET A 15 -3.60 0.46 -22.99
C MET A 15 -4.33 -0.88 -22.79
N GLY A 16 -3.63 -1.95 -23.08
CA GLY A 16 -4.07 -3.31 -22.93
C GLY A 16 -4.67 -3.48 -21.55
N ASP A 17 -5.87 -3.99 -21.47
CA ASP A 17 -6.59 -4.21 -20.22
C ASP A 17 -5.70 -4.91 -19.19
N THR A 18 -5.15 -4.13 -18.25
CA THR A 18 -4.29 -4.63 -17.14
C THR A 18 -5.08 -5.55 -16.21
N THR A 19 -6.40 -5.63 -16.39
CA THR A 19 -7.33 -6.38 -15.54
C THR A 19 -6.97 -7.85 -15.44
N PRO A 20 -6.76 -8.60 -16.55
CA PRO A 20 -6.47 -10.02 -16.44
C PRO A 20 -5.15 -10.31 -15.71
N ALA A 21 -4.09 -9.58 -16.02
CA ALA A 21 -2.78 -9.82 -15.42
C ALA A 21 -2.78 -9.57 -13.91
N LEU A 22 -3.48 -8.54 -13.46
CA LEU A 22 -3.59 -8.22 -12.03
C LEU A 22 -4.51 -9.22 -11.31
N ASP A 23 -5.59 -9.64 -11.94
CA ASP A 23 -6.52 -10.62 -11.36
C ASP A 23 -5.83 -11.99 -11.19
N GLU A 24 -5.10 -12.48 -12.21
CA GLU A 24 -4.29 -13.71 -12.12
C GLU A 24 -3.21 -13.58 -11.03
N ALA A 25 -2.59 -12.39 -10.87
CA ALA A 25 -1.63 -12.15 -9.81
C ALA A 25 -2.28 -12.27 -8.43
N PHE A 26 -3.46 -11.70 -8.24
CA PHE A 26 -4.19 -11.78 -6.96
C PHE A 26 -4.65 -13.21 -6.65
N GLU A 27 -5.13 -13.97 -7.63
CA GLU A 27 -5.45 -15.40 -7.46
C GLU A 27 -4.22 -16.19 -7.02
N ARG A 28 -3.07 -15.95 -7.66
CA ARG A 28 -1.81 -16.60 -7.30
C ARG A 28 -1.35 -16.19 -5.89
N MET A 29 -1.48 -14.93 -5.54
CA MET A 29 -1.13 -14.42 -4.21
C MET A 29 -2.12 -14.87 -3.13
N ALA A 30 -3.36 -15.21 -3.48
CA ALA A 30 -4.32 -15.79 -2.54
C ALA A 30 -3.86 -17.14 -1.98
N ALA A 31 -3.10 -17.90 -2.74
CA ALA A 31 -2.51 -19.17 -2.31
C ALA A 31 -1.22 -18.99 -1.47
N ALA A 32 -0.69 -17.78 -1.35
CA ALA A 32 0.55 -17.48 -0.64
C ALA A 32 0.31 -16.93 0.77
N SER A 33 1.21 -17.25 1.69
CA SER A 33 1.19 -16.69 3.05
C SER A 33 1.35 -15.17 3.07
N PHE A 34 0.73 -14.51 4.05
CA PHE A 34 0.87 -13.07 4.30
C PHE A 34 2.25 -12.68 4.80
N GLU A 35 2.95 -13.62 5.40
CA GLU A 35 4.28 -13.39 5.95
C GLU A 35 5.24 -14.46 5.42
N LEU A 36 6.48 -14.03 5.23
CA LEU A 36 7.57 -14.89 4.81
C LEU A 36 8.10 -15.69 6.01
N PRO A 37 8.83 -16.79 5.79
CA PRO A 37 9.40 -17.57 6.89
C PRO A 37 10.33 -16.79 7.84
N ASN A 38 10.89 -15.68 7.38
CA ASN A 38 11.72 -14.78 8.18
C ASN A 38 10.91 -13.75 8.99
N GLY A 39 9.58 -13.82 8.97
CA GLY A 39 8.68 -12.93 9.69
C GLY A 39 8.38 -11.59 8.99
N PHE A 40 8.96 -11.32 7.82
CA PHE A 40 8.62 -10.14 7.03
C PHE A 40 7.29 -10.33 6.28
N VAL A 41 6.61 -9.23 6.02
CA VAL A 41 5.37 -9.25 5.24
C VAL A 41 5.64 -9.63 3.79
N ASN A 42 4.78 -10.48 3.22
CA ASN A 42 4.81 -10.78 1.80
C ASN A 42 4.23 -9.60 1.00
N HIS A 43 5.05 -8.99 0.18
CA HIS A 43 4.72 -7.78 -0.56
C HIS A 43 4.07 -8.04 -1.93
N GLY A 44 3.92 -9.30 -2.34
CA GLY A 44 3.57 -9.66 -3.72
C GLY A 44 2.34 -8.95 -4.25
N ALA A 45 1.20 -9.02 -3.54
CA ALA A 45 -0.04 -8.38 -3.99
C ALA A 45 0.10 -6.85 -4.16
N MET A 46 0.75 -6.18 -3.18
CA MET A 46 0.99 -4.73 -3.24
C MET A 46 1.92 -4.34 -4.39
N ALA A 47 2.97 -5.16 -4.62
CA ALA A 47 3.92 -4.89 -5.70
C ALA A 47 3.27 -5.09 -7.08
N CYS A 48 2.47 -6.13 -7.26
CA CYS A 48 1.78 -6.37 -8.53
C CYS A 48 0.82 -5.22 -8.88
N GLU A 49 0.09 -4.70 -7.89
CA GLU A 49 -0.78 -3.56 -8.13
C GLU A 49 0.01 -2.27 -8.40
N ALA A 50 1.11 -2.04 -7.67
CA ALA A 50 1.99 -0.90 -7.94
C ALA A 50 2.63 -0.97 -9.34
N LEU A 51 2.99 -2.16 -9.83
CA LEU A 51 3.46 -2.39 -11.21
C LEU A 51 2.40 -2.03 -12.24
N ALA A 52 1.13 -2.39 -12.00
CA ALA A 52 0.03 -1.99 -12.86
C ALA A 52 -0.10 -0.47 -12.93
N MET A 53 0.04 0.23 -11.79
CA MET A 53 -0.01 1.69 -11.73
C MET A 53 1.20 2.39 -12.35
N LEU A 54 2.33 1.70 -12.46
CA LEU A 54 3.54 2.15 -13.13
C LEU A 54 3.57 1.77 -14.62
N GLU A 55 2.49 1.20 -15.15
CA GLU A 55 2.38 0.73 -16.54
C GLU A 55 3.39 -0.38 -16.90
N CYS A 56 3.88 -1.11 -15.89
CA CYS A 56 4.80 -2.24 -16.03
C CYS A 56 4.06 -3.58 -16.01
N THR A 57 2.99 -3.70 -16.78
CA THR A 57 2.07 -4.84 -16.77
C THR A 57 2.74 -6.17 -17.14
N SER A 58 3.70 -6.15 -18.07
CA SER A 58 4.45 -7.34 -18.49
C SER A 58 5.22 -8.03 -17.36
N ASP A 59 5.51 -7.31 -16.28
CA ASP A 59 6.30 -7.83 -15.17
C ASP A 59 5.45 -8.47 -14.07
N ILE A 60 4.13 -8.21 -14.05
CA ILE A 60 3.21 -8.61 -12.97
C ILE A 60 3.26 -10.12 -12.73
N ASP A 61 3.15 -10.96 -13.77
CA ASP A 61 3.14 -12.42 -13.61
C ASP A 61 4.45 -12.95 -13.02
N SER A 62 5.58 -12.44 -13.48
CA SER A 62 6.90 -12.84 -12.98
C SER A 62 7.07 -12.51 -11.49
N TRP A 63 6.58 -11.32 -11.08
CA TRP A 63 6.59 -10.87 -9.71
C TRP A 63 5.63 -11.68 -8.83
N ALA A 64 4.41 -11.92 -9.29
CA ALA A 64 3.44 -12.76 -8.58
C ALA A 64 3.98 -14.16 -8.32
N ARG A 65 4.58 -14.81 -9.33
CA ARG A 65 5.22 -16.13 -9.18
C ARG A 65 6.36 -16.12 -8.17
N ARG A 66 7.20 -15.09 -8.18
CA ARG A 66 8.32 -14.97 -7.26
C ARG A 66 7.84 -14.89 -5.81
N PHE A 67 6.90 -13.99 -5.52
CA PHE A 67 6.40 -13.77 -4.16
C PHE A 67 5.48 -14.88 -3.66
N ALA A 68 4.75 -15.55 -4.55
CA ALA A 68 3.97 -16.74 -4.18
C ALA A 68 4.88 -17.88 -3.72
N ARG A 69 5.99 -18.13 -4.43
CA ARG A 69 6.96 -19.16 -4.04
C ARG A 69 7.67 -18.85 -2.72
N ALA A 70 7.96 -17.57 -2.47
CA ALA A 70 8.66 -17.15 -1.25
C ALA A 70 7.78 -17.24 0.00
N GLY A 71 6.47 -17.08 -0.13
CA GLY A 71 5.53 -16.95 0.99
C GLY A 71 5.13 -18.27 1.66
N GLY A 72 5.33 -19.41 1.02
CA GLY A 72 4.73 -20.68 1.48
C GLY A 72 3.20 -20.68 1.34
N ALA A 73 2.53 -21.67 1.92
CA ALA A 73 1.09 -21.83 1.80
C ALA A 73 0.30 -20.79 2.60
N SER A 74 -0.78 -20.32 2.01
CA SER A 74 -1.75 -19.45 2.68
C SER A 74 -2.66 -20.26 3.63
N VAL A 75 -3.49 -19.51 4.35
CA VAL A 75 -4.61 -20.05 5.11
C VAL A 75 -5.89 -19.96 4.31
N ASP A 76 -6.73 -21.00 4.37
CA ASP A 76 -8.04 -20.99 3.74
C ASP A 76 -9.01 -20.12 4.55
N PRO A 77 -9.86 -19.32 3.88
CA PRO A 77 -10.90 -18.56 4.56
C PRO A 77 -11.87 -19.48 5.29
N VAL A 78 -12.28 -19.09 6.49
CA VAL A 78 -13.30 -19.79 7.27
C VAL A 78 -14.43 -18.80 7.53
N VAL A 79 -15.65 -19.13 7.08
CA VAL A 79 -16.82 -18.32 7.41
C VAL A 79 -17.25 -18.64 8.85
N PRO A 80 -17.08 -17.70 9.78
CA PRO A 80 -17.29 -17.99 11.18
C PRO A 80 -18.77 -17.85 11.58
N ALA A 81 -19.36 -18.89 12.15
CA ALA A 81 -20.67 -18.77 12.79
C ALA A 81 -20.55 -17.95 14.09
N GLY A 82 -21.30 -16.84 14.17
CA GLY A 82 -21.30 -16.01 15.39
C GLY A 82 -19.96 -15.31 15.67
N PHE A 83 -19.35 -14.70 14.66
CA PHE A 83 -18.05 -14.06 14.79
C PHE A 83 -18.07 -12.78 15.63
N GLU A 84 -17.51 -12.88 16.82
CA GLU A 84 -17.35 -11.77 17.76
C GLU A 84 -16.05 -11.00 17.43
N TRP A 85 -16.12 -10.11 16.44
CA TRP A 85 -14.97 -9.42 15.89
C TRP A 85 -14.16 -8.62 16.93
N ARG A 86 -14.80 -8.04 17.96
CA ARG A 86 -14.10 -7.31 19.02
C ARG A 86 -13.14 -8.20 19.82
N GLN A 87 -13.50 -9.45 20.01
CA GLN A 87 -12.66 -10.43 20.70
C GLN A 87 -11.56 -11.00 19.80
N ALA A 88 -11.80 -10.98 18.48
CA ALA A 88 -10.84 -11.46 17.48
C ALA A 88 -9.79 -10.42 17.08
N LEU A 89 -10.02 -9.13 17.38
CA LEU A 89 -9.17 -8.04 16.97
C LEU A 89 -7.75 -8.19 17.56
N GLY A 90 -6.75 -8.19 16.68
CA GLY A 90 -5.34 -8.37 17.07
C GLY A 90 -4.91 -9.82 17.32
N ASP A 91 -5.78 -10.81 17.14
CA ASP A 91 -5.41 -12.22 17.21
C ASP A 91 -5.13 -12.79 15.80
N TYR A 92 -3.85 -12.90 15.46
CA TYR A 92 -3.39 -13.40 14.15
C TYR A 92 -3.79 -14.87 13.90
N ARG A 93 -4.02 -15.66 14.94
CA ARG A 93 -4.48 -17.06 14.79
C ARG A 93 -5.87 -17.14 14.18
N ARG A 94 -6.65 -16.07 14.30
CA ARG A 94 -8.00 -15.94 13.73
C ARG A 94 -8.02 -15.31 12.34
N LEU A 95 -6.87 -15.20 11.68
CA LEU A 95 -6.77 -14.67 10.33
C LEU A 95 -7.70 -15.37 9.31
N PRO A 96 -7.85 -16.73 9.32
CA PRO A 96 -8.80 -17.41 8.44
C PRO A 96 -10.25 -16.92 8.61
N GLU A 97 -10.67 -16.72 9.86
CA GLU A 97 -12.01 -16.23 10.19
C GLU A 97 -12.19 -14.75 9.78
N TRP A 98 -11.18 -13.93 9.95
CA TRP A 98 -11.21 -12.54 9.49
C TRP A 98 -11.37 -12.45 7.98
N ILE A 99 -10.65 -13.28 7.22
CA ILE A 99 -10.77 -13.30 5.76
C ILE A 99 -12.19 -13.73 5.35
N GLY A 100 -12.72 -14.81 5.96
CA GLY A 100 -14.08 -15.27 5.68
C GLY A 100 -15.15 -14.24 6.07
N TYR A 101 -15.00 -13.58 7.21
CA TYR A 101 -15.88 -12.49 7.64
C TYR A 101 -15.91 -11.33 6.62
N PHE A 102 -14.74 -10.87 6.18
CA PHE A 102 -14.69 -9.77 5.21
C PHE A 102 -15.15 -10.19 3.82
N ALA A 103 -14.88 -11.42 3.38
CA ALA A 103 -15.41 -11.92 2.13
C ALA A 103 -16.94 -11.93 2.13
N GLN A 104 -17.55 -12.46 3.20
CA GLN A 104 -19.01 -12.45 3.37
C GLN A 104 -19.56 -11.02 3.43
N ALA A 105 -18.97 -10.13 4.21
CA ALA A 105 -19.43 -8.75 4.33
C ALA A 105 -19.33 -7.99 2.98
N ILE A 106 -18.28 -8.23 2.19
CA ILE A 106 -18.13 -7.63 0.86
C ILE A 106 -19.22 -8.13 -0.10
N ASP A 107 -19.58 -9.41 -0.02
CA ASP A 107 -20.65 -9.99 -0.86
C ASP A 107 -22.04 -9.50 -0.45
N GLU A 108 -22.29 -9.31 0.85
CA GLU A 108 -23.59 -8.89 1.38
C GLU A 108 -23.81 -7.38 1.28
N ASP A 109 -22.85 -6.57 1.70
CA ASP A 109 -22.97 -5.12 1.85
C ASP A 109 -22.31 -4.31 0.71
N GLY A 110 -21.47 -4.97 -0.08
CA GLY A 110 -20.61 -4.35 -1.07
C GLY A 110 -19.33 -3.75 -0.48
N TRP A 111 -18.25 -3.82 -1.24
CA TRP A 111 -16.93 -3.37 -0.80
C TRP A 111 -16.87 -1.89 -0.35
N PRO A 112 -17.62 -0.91 -0.95
CA PRO A 112 -17.55 0.47 -0.49
C PRO A 112 -18.07 0.65 0.94
N ALA A 113 -19.16 -0.04 1.28
CA ALA A 113 -19.74 0.02 2.62
C ALA A 113 -18.80 -0.62 3.66
N VAL A 114 -18.21 -1.75 3.32
CA VAL A 114 -17.24 -2.44 4.18
C VAL A 114 -16.01 -1.56 4.44
N VAL A 115 -15.45 -0.94 3.41
CA VAL A 115 -14.30 -0.02 3.55
C VAL A 115 -14.67 1.19 4.40
N ALA A 116 -15.82 1.83 4.14
CA ALA A 116 -16.28 2.98 4.91
C ALA A 116 -16.51 2.64 6.40
N ALA A 117 -16.96 1.43 6.69
CA ALA A 117 -17.19 0.99 8.07
C ALA A 117 -15.91 0.54 8.80
N TRP A 118 -14.98 -0.11 8.10
CA TRP A 118 -13.87 -0.79 8.75
C TRP A 118 -12.56 -0.01 8.76
N VAL A 119 -12.27 0.78 7.73
CA VAL A 119 -11.04 1.60 7.71
C VAL A 119 -10.95 2.53 8.92
N PRO A 120 -12.02 3.26 9.32
CA PRO A 120 -11.96 4.07 10.54
C PRO A 120 -11.69 3.26 11.82
N ARG A 121 -12.26 2.05 11.92
CA ARG A 121 -12.05 1.16 13.07
C ARG A 121 -10.62 0.63 13.16
N LEU A 122 -9.96 0.42 12.01
CA LEU A 122 -8.59 -0.09 11.95
C LEU A 122 -7.54 1.02 11.98
N MET A 123 -7.94 2.27 11.73
CA MET A 123 -7.02 3.40 11.65
C MET A 123 -6.17 3.63 12.92
N PRO A 124 -6.65 3.43 14.16
CA PRO A 124 -5.81 3.51 15.36
C PRO A 124 -4.61 2.55 15.34
N ALA A 125 -4.68 1.47 14.56
CA ALA A 125 -3.59 0.51 14.35
C ALA A 125 -2.82 0.77 13.03
N LEU A 126 -2.76 2.01 12.57
CA LEU A 126 -2.15 2.39 11.28
C LEU A 126 -0.73 1.84 11.12
N ARG A 127 0.11 1.93 12.16
CA ARG A 127 1.52 1.50 12.12
C ARG A 127 1.73 0.00 12.32
N THR A 128 0.67 -0.76 12.53
CA THR A 128 0.77 -2.22 12.69
C THR A 128 1.48 -2.86 11.51
N ALA A 129 2.38 -3.81 11.82
CA ALA A 129 3.22 -4.46 10.82
C ALA A 129 3.91 -3.44 9.87
N LEU A 130 4.37 -2.32 10.42
CA LEU A 130 5.01 -1.23 9.68
C LEU A 130 4.12 -0.69 8.54
N PHE A 131 2.89 -0.30 8.87
CA PHE A 131 1.87 0.22 7.94
C PHE A 131 1.31 -0.79 6.92
N HIS A 132 1.78 -2.05 6.90
CA HIS A 132 1.42 -2.99 5.84
C HIS A 132 -0.07 -3.32 5.79
N GLY A 133 -0.79 -3.30 6.92
CA GLY A 133 -2.24 -3.45 6.91
C GLY A 133 -2.93 -2.37 6.07
N ALA A 134 -2.61 -1.10 6.33
CA ALA A 134 -3.16 0.03 5.60
C ALA A 134 -2.66 0.08 4.15
N ILE A 135 -1.36 -0.16 3.90
CA ILE A 135 -0.78 -0.14 2.56
C ILE A 135 -1.45 -1.22 1.68
N ARG A 136 -1.54 -2.46 2.16
CA ARG A 136 -2.17 -3.55 1.40
C ARG A 136 -3.65 -3.27 1.13
N THR A 137 -4.37 -2.76 2.13
CA THR A 137 -5.78 -2.39 1.96
C THR A 137 -5.94 -1.27 0.93
N ALA A 138 -5.07 -0.26 0.92
CA ALA A 138 -5.13 0.83 -0.05
C ALA A 138 -4.88 0.35 -1.49
N HIS A 139 -3.89 -0.51 -1.71
CA HIS A 139 -3.65 -1.14 -3.01
C HIS A 139 -4.86 -1.97 -3.47
N ALA A 140 -5.45 -2.78 -2.58
CA ALA A 140 -6.65 -3.57 -2.88
C ALA A 140 -7.87 -2.68 -3.20
N VAL A 141 -8.09 -1.61 -2.43
CA VAL A 141 -9.16 -0.63 -2.67
C VAL A 141 -8.99 0.06 -4.02
N ARG A 142 -7.78 0.44 -4.39
CA ARG A 142 -7.52 1.08 -5.68
C ARG A 142 -7.77 0.09 -6.84
N ALA A 143 -7.32 -1.13 -6.70
CA ALA A 143 -7.55 -2.18 -7.70
C ALA A 143 -9.03 -2.46 -7.92
N ILE A 144 -9.81 -2.68 -6.84
CA ILE A 144 -11.24 -2.98 -6.96
C ILE A 144 -12.07 -1.77 -7.42
N ALA A 145 -11.64 -0.55 -7.07
CA ALA A 145 -12.29 0.67 -7.53
C ALA A 145 -12.11 0.92 -9.04
N ALA A 146 -11.04 0.40 -9.64
CA ALA A 146 -10.83 0.44 -11.07
C ALA A 146 -11.74 -0.56 -11.79
N VAL A 147 -11.74 -1.82 -11.33
CA VAL A 147 -12.61 -2.88 -11.85
C VAL A 147 -12.97 -3.83 -10.72
N ASP A 148 -14.25 -4.07 -10.50
CA ASP A 148 -14.76 -4.97 -9.47
C ASP A 148 -14.81 -6.41 -10.00
N THR A 149 -13.85 -7.24 -9.60
CA THR A 149 -13.75 -8.66 -9.97
C THR A 149 -13.66 -9.55 -8.73
N PRO A 150 -14.00 -10.84 -8.82
CA PRO A 150 -13.87 -11.76 -7.69
C PRO A 150 -12.44 -11.82 -7.10
N PRO A 151 -11.34 -11.86 -7.88
CA PRO A 151 -9.99 -11.84 -7.33
C PRO A 151 -9.68 -10.57 -6.53
N ARG A 152 -10.18 -9.39 -6.98
CA ARG A 152 -9.98 -8.11 -6.29
C ARG A 152 -10.81 -8.01 -5.00
N ARG A 153 -12.04 -8.54 -4.99
CA ARG A 153 -12.83 -8.70 -3.76
C ARG A 153 -12.12 -9.60 -2.76
N GLY A 154 -11.58 -10.71 -3.23
CA GLY A 154 -10.79 -11.64 -2.42
C GLY A 154 -9.54 -10.99 -1.83
N GLU A 155 -8.79 -10.21 -2.63
CA GLU A 155 -7.61 -9.50 -2.12
C GLU A 155 -8.00 -8.42 -1.09
N LEU A 156 -9.10 -7.69 -1.29
CA LEU A 156 -9.58 -6.71 -0.31
C LEU A 156 -9.99 -7.39 1.01
N ALA A 157 -10.70 -8.52 0.95
CA ALA A 157 -11.05 -9.29 2.15
C ALA A 157 -9.80 -9.76 2.91
N ARG A 158 -8.79 -10.21 2.19
CA ARG A 158 -7.49 -10.62 2.74
C ARG A 158 -6.72 -9.45 3.36
N ALA A 159 -6.72 -8.30 2.71
CA ALA A 159 -6.03 -7.10 3.18
C ALA A 159 -6.63 -6.56 4.49
N LEU A 160 -7.96 -6.41 4.53
CA LEU A 160 -8.69 -6.02 5.74
C LEU A 160 -8.52 -7.07 6.86
N GLY A 161 -8.61 -8.36 6.51
CA GLY A 161 -8.41 -9.47 7.44
C GLY A 161 -7.03 -9.45 8.07
N TYR A 162 -5.99 -9.23 7.28
CA TYR A 162 -4.63 -9.10 7.79
C TYR A 162 -4.47 -7.90 8.74
N TRP A 163 -5.02 -6.73 8.37
CA TRP A 163 -4.95 -5.55 9.23
C TRP A 163 -5.66 -5.77 10.56
N ALA A 164 -6.87 -6.35 10.53
CA ALA A 164 -7.64 -6.66 11.73
C ALA A 164 -6.96 -7.73 12.61
N ALA A 165 -6.43 -8.80 12.01
CA ALA A 165 -5.74 -9.87 12.73
C ALA A 165 -4.40 -9.41 13.34
N ARG A 166 -3.75 -8.42 12.75
CA ARG A 166 -2.52 -7.80 13.28
C ARG A 166 -2.78 -6.50 14.05
N TYR A 167 -4.03 -6.14 14.30
CA TYR A 167 -4.39 -4.92 14.99
C TYR A 167 -3.60 -4.73 16.28
N ARG A 168 -2.95 -3.58 16.38
CA ARG A 168 -2.29 -3.10 17.60
C ARG A 168 -2.31 -1.59 17.58
N GLU A 169 -2.98 -1.00 18.54
CA GLU A 169 -3.05 0.46 18.64
C GLU A 169 -1.65 1.09 18.65
N GLY A 170 -1.52 2.13 17.84
CA GLY A 170 -0.31 2.91 17.70
C GLY A 170 -0.29 4.15 18.61
N GLN A 171 0.20 5.25 18.09
CA GLN A 171 0.25 6.51 18.83
C GLN A 171 -1.15 7.10 18.99
N PRO A 172 -1.51 7.63 20.16
CA PRO A 172 -2.77 8.33 20.32
C PRO A 172 -2.78 9.61 19.46
N ALA A 173 -3.78 9.74 18.62
CA ALA A 173 -3.95 10.90 17.77
C ALA A 173 -4.78 11.98 18.47
N SER A 174 -4.33 13.23 18.41
CA SER A 174 -5.11 14.37 18.86
C SER A 174 -6.03 14.85 17.73
N PRO A 175 -7.29 15.19 18.01
CA PRO A 175 -8.19 15.74 17.02
C PRO A 175 -7.57 16.96 16.31
N LEU A 176 -7.72 17.03 15.01
CA LEU A 176 -7.30 18.17 14.20
C LEU A 176 -8.53 18.98 13.78
N PRO A 177 -8.39 20.31 13.62
CA PRO A 177 -9.41 21.08 12.94
C PRO A 177 -9.63 20.53 11.53
N PRO A 178 -10.84 20.67 10.95
CA PRO A 178 -11.09 20.22 9.58
C PRO A 178 -10.05 20.79 8.62
N ALA A 179 -9.43 19.92 7.83
CA ALA A 179 -8.53 20.35 6.76
C ALA A 179 -9.38 20.89 5.60
N GLY A 180 -8.98 22.00 4.99
CA GLY A 180 -9.69 22.54 3.84
C GLY A 180 -9.68 21.56 2.66
N ASP A 181 -8.52 20.98 2.36
CA ASP A 181 -8.33 19.88 1.40
C ASP A 181 -7.60 18.73 2.09
N LEU A 182 -8.38 17.73 2.51
CA LEU A 182 -7.86 16.56 3.21
C LEU A 182 -6.85 15.77 2.38
N ARG A 183 -7.13 15.60 1.08
CA ARG A 183 -6.24 14.90 0.17
C ARG A 183 -4.88 15.58 0.12
N LEU A 184 -4.87 16.87 -0.13
CA LEU A 184 -3.65 17.67 -0.18
C LEU A 184 -2.91 17.64 1.17
N ALA A 185 -3.62 17.66 2.29
CA ALA A 185 -3.00 17.59 3.62
C ALA A 185 -2.29 16.25 3.86
N LEU A 186 -2.87 15.14 3.40
CA LEU A 186 -2.25 13.80 3.47
C LEU A 186 -1.04 13.68 2.54
N VAL A 187 -1.13 14.20 1.30
CA VAL A 187 0.01 14.22 0.37
C VAL A 187 1.15 15.07 0.93
N ARG A 188 0.86 16.22 1.56
CA ARG A 188 1.88 17.04 2.23
C ARG A 188 2.53 16.31 3.41
N ALA A 189 1.78 15.52 4.18
CA ALA A 189 2.36 14.68 5.23
C ALA A 189 3.31 13.63 4.63
N ALA A 190 2.96 13.03 3.50
CA ALA A 190 3.85 12.12 2.77
C ALA A 190 5.10 12.83 2.24
N ALA A 191 4.98 14.07 1.74
CA ALA A 191 6.12 14.88 1.30
C ALA A 191 7.10 15.20 2.44
N ASP A 192 6.58 15.49 3.66
CA ASP A 192 7.43 15.62 4.85
C ASP A 192 8.13 14.29 5.17
N GLY A 193 7.42 13.17 5.05
CA GLY A 193 8.02 11.84 5.16
C GLY A 193 9.13 11.60 4.14
N ALA A 194 8.94 12.01 2.87
CA ALA A 194 9.96 11.90 1.81
C ALA A 194 11.22 12.72 2.15
N ARG A 195 11.07 13.92 2.69
CA ARG A 195 12.21 14.73 3.18
C ARG A 195 12.98 14.04 4.31
N ARG A 196 12.29 13.32 5.17
CA ARG A 196 12.93 12.58 6.26
C ARG A 196 13.56 11.28 5.77
N TYR A 197 12.94 10.63 4.79
CA TYR A 197 13.57 9.51 4.09
C TYR A 197 14.87 9.92 3.40
N LEU A 198 14.92 11.07 2.75
CA LEU A 198 16.16 11.60 2.16
C LEU A 198 17.26 11.86 3.19
N ALA A 199 16.90 12.27 4.41
CA ALA A 199 17.84 12.45 5.49
C ALA A 199 18.34 11.11 6.07
N ARG A 200 17.50 10.10 6.05
CA ARG A 200 17.77 8.76 6.56
C ARG A 200 17.07 7.70 5.71
N PRO A 201 17.71 7.21 4.64
CA PRO A 201 17.11 6.27 3.70
C PRO A 201 17.11 4.84 4.26
N ASP A 202 16.17 4.58 5.18
CA ASP A 202 15.94 3.26 5.74
C ASP A 202 14.49 2.79 5.51
N ILE A 203 14.26 1.50 5.79
CA ILE A 203 12.98 0.85 5.58
C ILE A 203 11.83 1.48 6.40
N PHE A 204 12.11 2.00 7.58
CA PHE A 204 11.10 2.60 8.44
C PHE A 204 10.62 3.94 7.86
N HIS A 205 11.56 4.79 7.41
CA HIS A 205 11.25 6.09 6.82
C HIS A 205 10.52 5.92 5.47
N LEU A 206 10.92 4.92 4.67
CA LEU A 206 10.23 4.55 3.43
C LEU A 206 8.75 4.22 3.69
N HIS A 207 8.48 3.38 4.71
CA HIS A 207 7.11 3.01 5.04
C HIS A 207 6.27 4.16 5.59
N GLY A 208 6.89 5.17 6.19
CA GLY A 208 6.18 6.39 6.56
C GLY A 208 5.64 7.14 5.33
N VAL A 209 6.41 7.19 4.23
CA VAL A 209 5.94 7.78 2.97
C VAL A 209 4.81 6.96 2.36
N THR A 210 5.04 5.66 2.14
CA THR A 210 4.05 4.78 1.49
C THR A 210 2.80 4.59 2.35
N GLY A 211 2.94 4.60 3.68
CA GLY A 211 1.82 4.54 4.63
C GLY A 211 0.92 5.80 4.56
N ALA A 212 1.50 7.00 4.51
CA ALA A 212 0.73 8.23 4.36
C ALA A 212 0.02 8.29 3.01
N MET A 213 0.69 7.85 1.93
CA MET A 213 0.08 7.77 0.59
C MET A 213 -0.98 6.67 0.49
N ALA A 214 -0.91 5.63 1.30
CA ALA A 214 -1.97 4.64 1.44
C ALA A 214 -3.21 5.25 2.11
N VAL A 215 -3.02 6.01 3.20
CA VAL A 215 -4.14 6.69 3.87
C VAL A 215 -4.80 7.72 2.95
N GLU A 216 -4.06 8.36 2.04
CA GLU A 216 -4.64 9.25 1.02
C GLU A 216 -5.66 8.52 0.14
N ILE A 217 -5.37 7.28 -0.30
CA ILE A 217 -6.32 6.46 -1.07
C ILE A 217 -7.55 6.11 -0.22
N LEU A 218 -7.33 5.67 1.02
CA LEU A 218 -8.39 5.21 1.91
C LEU A 218 -9.31 6.35 2.35
N ALA A 219 -8.76 7.53 2.60
CA ALA A 219 -9.51 8.71 3.06
C ALA A 219 -10.54 9.20 2.04
N LEU A 220 -10.38 8.87 0.76
CA LEU A 220 -11.35 9.17 -0.28
C LEU A 220 -12.57 8.22 -0.27
N ARG A 221 -12.56 7.19 0.56
CA ARG A 221 -13.56 6.12 0.62
C ARG A 221 -14.27 6.01 1.98
N ILE A 222 -13.95 6.92 2.91
CA ILE A 222 -14.54 6.98 4.24
C ILE A 222 -15.22 8.33 4.46
N PRO A 223 -16.12 8.47 5.45
CA PRO A 223 -16.74 9.76 5.79
C PRO A 223 -15.68 10.84 6.08
N ALA A 224 -16.00 12.09 5.74
CA ALA A 224 -15.04 13.21 5.88
C ALA A 224 -14.56 13.43 7.31
N THR A 225 -15.42 13.17 8.31
CA THR A 225 -15.05 13.22 9.74
C THR A 225 -13.97 12.20 10.09
N ASP A 226 -14.08 10.99 9.56
CA ASP A 226 -13.13 9.91 9.75
C ASP A 226 -11.83 10.17 8.97
N GLY A 227 -11.93 10.84 7.82
CA GLY A 227 -10.77 11.31 7.07
C GLY A 227 -9.91 12.30 7.86
N ALA A 228 -10.51 13.22 8.61
CA ALA A 228 -9.77 14.11 9.50
C ALA A 228 -9.06 13.34 10.64
N ALA A 229 -9.73 12.33 11.20
CA ALA A 229 -9.13 11.44 12.20
C ALA A 229 -7.98 10.62 11.61
N ALA A 230 -8.10 10.14 10.36
CA ALA A 230 -7.04 9.43 9.66
C ALA A 230 -5.80 10.32 9.43
N LEU A 231 -5.97 11.60 9.05
CA LEU A 231 -4.87 12.55 8.95
C LEU A 231 -4.21 12.78 10.32
N ALA A 232 -5.01 12.89 11.40
CA ALA A 232 -4.48 13.02 12.75
C ALA A 232 -3.62 11.81 13.13
N GLN A 233 -4.08 10.60 12.79
CA GLN A 233 -3.34 9.36 13.04
C GLN A 233 -2.02 9.32 12.25
N VAL A 234 -2.02 9.69 10.95
CA VAL A 234 -0.78 9.80 10.16
C VAL A 234 0.23 10.73 10.84
N ARG A 235 -0.22 11.90 11.30
CA ARG A 235 0.66 12.86 11.96
C ARG A 235 1.21 12.35 13.29
N ALA A 236 0.41 11.66 14.08
CA ALA A 236 0.85 11.07 15.34
C ALA A 236 1.92 9.99 15.12
N GLU A 237 1.68 9.09 14.15
CA GLU A 237 2.65 8.05 13.81
C GLU A 237 3.94 8.62 13.22
N HIS A 238 3.83 9.65 12.36
CA HIS A 238 5.00 10.34 11.81
C HIS A 238 5.80 11.07 12.89
N ALA A 239 5.14 11.71 13.85
CA ALA A 239 5.84 12.37 14.95
C ALA A 239 6.68 11.38 15.76
N ALA A 240 6.15 10.19 16.04
CA ALA A 240 6.87 9.13 16.74
C ALA A 240 7.97 8.49 15.86
N LEU A 241 7.66 8.21 14.59
CA LEU A 241 8.59 7.56 13.66
C LEU A 241 9.81 8.43 13.39
N TYR A 242 9.60 9.73 13.24
CA TYR A 242 10.61 10.69 12.81
C TYR A 242 11.20 11.54 13.96
N ALA A 243 10.93 11.20 15.21
CA ALA A 243 11.33 12.02 16.37
C ALA A 243 12.81 12.41 16.39
N ALA A 244 13.69 11.54 15.89
CA ALA A 244 15.14 11.75 15.85
C ALA A 244 15.67 12.15 14.46
N THR A 245 14.80 12.43 13.48
CA THR A 245 15.22 12.68 12.11
C THR A 245 14.71 14.03 11.62
N ALA A 246 15.61 15.00 11.44
CA ALA A 246 15.27 16.28 10.81
C ALA A 246 15.03 16.09 9.29
N PRO A 247 14.05 16.79 8.71
CA PRO A 247 13.80 16.71 7.26
C PRO A 247 14.89 17.45 6.48
N VAL A 248 15.18 16.99 5.27
CA VAL A 248 15.92 17.77 4.28
C VAL A 248 15.06 18.95 3.83
N THR A 249 15.50 20.17 4.12
CA THR A 249 14.70 21.39 3.85
C THR A 249 14.63 21.76 2.38
N GLN A 250 15.71 21.48 1.65
CA GLN A 250 15.82 21.75 0.21
C GLN A 250 16.31 20.48 -0.50
N PRO A 251 15.40 19.59 -0.93
CA PRO A 251 15.78 18.46 -1.76
C PRO A 251 16.46 18.92 -3.04
N ARG A 252 17.45 18.17 -3.50
CA ARG A 252 18.09 18.44 -4.78
C ARG A 252 17.02 18.49 -5.89
N PRO A 253 17.04 19.49 -6.77
CA PRO A 253 16.17 19.48 -7.93
C PRO A 253 16.49 18.27 -8.80
N VAL A 254 15.48 17.48 -9.10
CA VAL A 254 15.53 16.30 -9.97
C VAL A 254 14.36 16.35 -10.95
N ARG A 255 14.45 15.59 -12.02
CA ARG A 255 13.32 15.48 -12.96
C ARG A 255 12.12 14.83 -12.24
N PRO A 256 10.89 15.14 -12.71
CA PRO A 256 9.71 14.41 -12.25
C PRO A 256 9.93 12.89 -12.38
N PRO A 257 9.41 12.09 -11.43
CA PRO A 257 9.53 10.64 -11.51
C PRO A 257 8.85 10.11 -12.78
N GLY A 258 9.59 9.44 -13.64
CA GLY A 258 9.12 8.92 -14.92
C GLY A 258 9.35 7.42 -15.08
N SER A 259 9.17 6.95 -16.32
CA SER A 259 9.31 5.53 -16.68
C SER A 259 10.71 4.95 -16.39
N GLU A 260 11.76 5.78 -16.46
CA GLU A 260 13.13 5.35 -16.14
C GLU A 260 13.27 4.88 -14.69
N LEU A 261 12.66 5.60 -13.73
CA LEU A 261 12.65 5.21 -12.32
C LEU A 261 11.78 3.97 -12.09
N ALA A 262 10.65 3.86 -12.81
CA ALA A 262 9.82 2.66 -12.77
C ALA A 262 10.60 1.43 -13.27
N ALA A 263 11.27 1.51 -14.42
CA ALA A 263 12.09 0.44 -14.97
C ALA A 263 13.24 0.04 -14.03
N ALA A 264 13.90 1.00 -13.40
CA ALA A 264 14.95 0.72 -12.42
C ALA A 264 14.42 -0.01 -11.19
N ALA A 265 13.25 0.43 -10.67
CA ALA A 265 12.61 -0.23 -9.54
C ALA A 265 12.19 -1.66 -9.87
N VAL A 266 11.65 -1.91 -11.07
CA VAL A 266 11.32 -3.26 -11.56
C VAL A 266 12.57 -4.13 -11.63
N THR A 267 13.65 -3.62 -12.23
CA THR A 267 14.92 -4.35 -12.40
C THR A 267 15.57 -4.71 -11.05
N SER A 268 15.38 -3.90 -10.02
CA SER A 268 15.91 -4.15 -8.68
C SER A 268 15.34 -5.39 -8.01
N LEU A 269 14.16 -5.82 -8.42
CA LEU A 269 13.36 -6.88 -7.79
C LEU A 269 13.06 -6.62 -6.30
N ASP A 270 13.15 -5.37 -5.84
CA ASP A 270 12.80 -4.93 -4.50
C ASP A 270 11.40 -4.31 -4.49
N PRO A 271 10.41 -4.94 -3.82
CA PRO A 271 9.05 -4.44 -3.77
C PRO A 271 8.91 -3.09 -3.06
N HIS A 272 9.89 -2.71 -2.24
CA HIS A 272 9.89 -1.42 -1.59
C HIS A 272 10.20 -0.29 -2.57
N GLN A 273 11.13 -0.54 -3.52
CA GLN A 273 11.44 0.44 -4.57
C GLN A 273 10.23 0.68 -5.45
N VAL A 274 9.58 -0.39 -5.94
CA VAL A 274 8.38 -0.28 -6.78
C VAL A 274 7.28 0.52 -6.08
N LYS A 275 6.94 0.18 -4.83
CA LYS A 275 5.91 0.89 -4.07
C LYS A 275 6.27 2.35 -3.78
N LEU A 276 7.54 2.63 -3.45
CA LEU A 276 7.95 4.01 -3.18
C LEU A 276 7.96 4.86 -4.44
N VAL A 277 8.43 4.32 -5.57
CA VAL A 277 8.41 5.02 -6.86
C VAL A 277 6.96 5.34 -7.26
N GLU A 278 6.03 4.38 -7.16
CA GLU A 278 4.61 4.60 -7.41
C GLU A 278 4.03 5.71 -6.52
N ALA A 279 4.25 5.61 -5.21
CA ALA A 279 3.78 6.60 -4.25
C ALA A 279 4.36 8.00 -4.54
N CYS A 280 5.64 8.09 -4.92
CA CYS A 280 6.31 9.32 -5.26
C CYS A 280 5.81 9.92 -6.58
N GLN A 281 5.55 9.13 -7.62
CA GLN A 281 4.94 9.61 -8.86
C GLN A 281 3.58 10.25 -8.58
N ARG A 282 2.73 9.59 -7.82
CA ARG A 282 1.40 10.07 -7.44
C ARG A 282 1.45 11.33 -6.58
N GLY A 283 2.35 11.36 -5.58
CA GLY A 283 2.55 12.52 -4.72
C GLY A 283 3.10 13.73 -5.48
N HIS A 284 4.06 13.52 -6.39
CA HIS A 284 4.60 14.56 -7.25
C HIS A 284 3.54 15.10 -8.22
N ALA A 285 2.78 14.23 -8.87
CA ALA A 285 1.69 14.63 -9.75
C ALA A 285 0.62 15.48 -9.04
N ALA A 286 0.34 15.19 -7.76
CA ALA A 286 -0.63 15.93 -6.98
C ALA A 286 -0.14 17.31 -6.49
N THR A 287 1.17 17.51 -6.30
CA THR A 287 1.70 18.70 -5.61
C THR A 287 2.84 19.41 -6.31
N GLY A 288 3.54 18.75 -7.23
CA GLY A 288 4.81 19.24 -7.78
C GLY A 288 5.97 19.26 -6.77
N ASP A 289 5.79 18.69 -5.57
CA ASP A 289 6.80 18.76 -4.51
C ASP A 289 8.05 17.95 -4.89
N PRO A 290 9.24 18.58 -4.96
CA PRO A 290 10.47 17.94 -5.42
C PRO A 290 10.97 16.83 -4.47
N ALA A 291 10.49 16.78 -3.23
CA ALA A 291 10.88 15.73 -2.29
C ALA A 291 10.50 14.32 -2.79
N PHE A 292 9.37 14.21 -3.47
CA PHE A 292 8.94 12.94 -4.06
C PHE A 292 9.88 12.47 -5.18
N ALA A 293 10.23 13.38 -6.09
CA ALA A 293 11.16 13.06 -7.17
C ALA A 293 12.53 12.64 -6.63
N ALA A 294 13.05 13.39 -5.66
CA ALA A 294 14.33 13.08 -5.02
C ALA A 294 14.29 11.74 -4.26
N ALA A 295 13.18 11.42 -3.59
CA ALA A 295 13.03 10.14 -2.87
C ALA A 295 12.94 8.94 -3.82
N ALA A 296 12.25 9.08 -4.96
CA ALA A 296 12.18 8.04 -5.99
C ALA A 296 13.56 7.79 -6.63
N GLU A 297 14.32 8.84 -6.90
CA GLU A 297 15.69 8.75 -7.40
C GLU A 297 16.62 8.09 -6.37
N ALA A 298 16.52 8.50 -5.11
CA ALA A 298 17.36 7.95 -4.05
C ALA A 298 17.12 6.45 -3.80
N VAL A 299 15.87 5.98 -3.89
CA VAL A 299 15.56 4.55 -3.66
C VAL A 299 16.03 3.66 -4.79
N THR A 300 16.04 4.15 -6.03
CA THR A 300 16.48 3.40 -7.21
C THR A 300 17.99 3.46 -7.42
N GLY A 301 18.69 4.40 -6.77
CA GLY A 301 20.11 4.61 -6.98
C GLY A 301 20.45 5.22 -8.35
N LEU A 302 19.45 5.60 -9.13
CA LEU A 302 19.63 6.35 -10.37
C LEU A 302 19.95 7.80 -10.03
N HIS A 303 21.23 8.14 -10.15
CA HIS A 303 21.68 9.53 -10.06
C HIS A 303 21.82 10.08 -11.47
N ALA A 304 21.07 11.15 -11.80
CA ALA A 304 21.19 11.88 -13.05
C ALA A 304 22.52 12.67 -13.10
#